data_cea0fee6e4faed22eaa1f9ceb1afbb54
#
_entry.id   cea0fee6e4faed22eaa1f9ceb1afbb54
#
_cell.length_a   1.000
_cell.length_b   1.000
_cell.length_c   1.000
_cell.angle_alpha   90.00
_cell.angle_beta   90.00
_cell.angle_gamma   90.00
#
_symmetry.space_group_name_H-M   'P 1'
#
loop_
_entity.id
_entity.type
_entity.pdbx_description
1 polymer ?
#
loop_
_entity_poly.entity_id
_entity_poly.type
_entity_poly.pdbx_seq_one_letter_code
_entity_poly.pdbx_strand_id
1 'polypeptide(L)'
;MPQSREHIQILSLLGVKSVILCISKCDLVGDARKAEVAAQCKEYISKFKDLQILNTFFISIKDPASIAELKNYLFNIKPAQRQGGGVVHYYIDRVFSLKGLGTIVTGSLINGAISKGEKLYNCDLGKAFNVKSVQIHDEDTPLAQAPNRVALSLDAKTSELEKGQILTKKGFFRGFNEADCTFSGEISHNQDVLFCVGSKQSAAKALILKELPSGEKLVSFKFDKTMFLKFGEPFVCLANSRVIGGGRVLNAVVEPLKKQSKAVLLTALLKRNFTEAFKILSGFHKHGFGLFSAYQRFGME
;
A
#
# COMPACT_ATOMS: atom_id res chain seq x y z
N MET A 1 2.73 23.25 -11.05
CA MET A 1 3.15 22.12 -10.21
C MET A 1 2.37 20.82 -10.53
N PRO A 2 2.50 20.21 -11.72
CA PRO A 2 1.72 19.01 -12.04
C PRO A 2 2.09 17.81 -11.15
N GLN A 3 3.38 17.51 -11.01
CA GLN A 3 3.87 16.38 -10.21
C GLN A 3 3.47 16.46 -8.72
N SER A 4 3.57 17.66 -8.11
CA SER A 4 3.19 17.83 -6.69
C SER A 4 1.70 17.57 -6.47
N ARG A 5 0.83 17.94 -7.43
CA ARG A 5 -0.61 17.66 -7.37
C ARG A 5 -0.89 16.17 -7.40
N GLU A 6 -0.24 15.47 -8.32
CA GLU A 6 -0.37 14.01 -8.44
C GLU A 6 0.13 13.28 -7.19
N HIS A 7 1.27 13.69 -6.61
CA HIS A 7 1.77 13.13 -5.37
C HIS A 7 0.81 13.35 -4.19
N ILE A 8 0.22 14.55 -4.06
CA ILE A 8 -0.76 14.83 -3.00
C ILE A 8 -2.01 13.95 -3.19
N GLN A 9 -2.47 13.76 -4.41
CA GLN A 9 -3.58 12.86 -4.72
C GLN A 9 -3.24 11.43 -4.31
N ILE A 10 -2.06 10.92 -4.66
CA ILE A 10 -1.59 9.58 -4.26
C ILE A 10 -1.54 9.46 -2.73
N LEU A 11 -0.98 10.44 -2.01
CA LEU A 11 -0.94 10.43 -0.55
C LEU A 11 -2.34 10.30 0.07
N SER A 12 -3.31 11.04 -0.44
CA SER A 12 -4.71 10.94 0.00
C SER A 12 -5.29 9.56 -0.27
N LEU A 13 -5.11 9.01 -1.48
CA LEU A 13 -5.59 7.67 -1.86
C LEU A 13 -4.94 6.57 -1.00
N LEU A 14 -3.67 6.71 -0.64
CA LEU A 14 -2.98 5.79 0.27
C LEU A 14 -3.42 5.95 1.73
N GLY A 15 -4.20 6.98 2.05
CA GLY A 15 -4.76 7.23 3.39
C GLY A 15 -3.81 7.93 4.33
N VAL A 16 -2.85 8.69 3.82
CA VAL A 16 -2.05 9.62 4.61
C VAL A 16 -2.97 10.69 5.18
N LYS A 17 -2.89 10.93 6.49
CA LYS A 17 -3.76 11.88 7.19
C LYS A 17 -3.10 13.23 7.44
N SER A 18 -1.77 13.26 7.51
CA SER A 18 -1.01 14.45 7.89
C SER A 18 0.21 14.63 7.02
N VAL A 19 0.47 15.85 6.61
CA VAL A 19 1.63 16.25 5.82
C VAL A 19 2.30 17.49 6.41
N ILE A 20 3.60 17.63 6.17
CA ILE A 20 4.34 18.85 6.42
C ILE A 20 4.67 19.45 5.06
N LEU A 21 4.33 20.71 4.86
CA LEU A 21 4.63 21.44 3.63
C LEU A 21 5.99 22.10 3.72
N CYS A 22 6.97 21.61 2.96
CA CYS A 22 8.30 22.21 2.88
C CYS A 22 8.46 22.91 1.51
N ILE A 23 8.56 24.23 1.53
CA ILE A 23 8.83 25.05 0.34
C ILE A 23 10.33 25.30 0.31
N SER A 24 11.00 24.67 -0.65
CA SER A 24 12.47 24.74 -0.77
C SER A 24 12.94 25.86 -1.70
N LYS A 25 14.27 26.13 -1.68
CA LYS A 25 14.93 27.15 -2.52
C LYS A 25 14.39 28.56 -2.25
N CYS A 26 14.06 28.86 -1.02
CA CYS A 26 13.48 30.14 -0.63
C CYS A 26 14.45 31.33 -0.73
N ASP A 27 15.74 31.04 -0.88
CA ASP A 27 16.79 32.04 -1.18
C ASP A 27 16.72 32.62 -2.60
N LEU A 28 16.02 31.96 -3.51
CA LEU A 28 15.95 32.37 -4.93
C LEU A 28 14.78 33.34 -5.23
N VAL A 29 13.88 33.56 -4.28
CA VAL A 29 12.65 34.33 -4.49
C VAL A 29 12.30 35.22 -3.30
N GLY A 30 11.60 36.32 -3.55
CA GLY A 30 11.11 37.20 -2.49
C GLY A 30 9.91 36.62 -1.73
N ASP A 31 9.57 37.24 -0.60
CA ASP A 31 8.55 36.74 0.34
C ASP A 31 7.15 36.66 -0.28
N ALA A 32 6.80 37.59 -1.18
CA ALA A 32 5.53 37.55 -1.91
C ALA A 32 5.36 36.24 -2.70
N ARG A 33 6.41 35.78 -3.39
CA ARG A 33 6.38 34.53 -4.15
C ARG A 33 6.33 33.29 -3.24
N LYS A 34 7.02 33.31 -2.11
CA LYS A 34 6.94 32.26 -1.09
C LYS A 34 5.50 32.10 -0.58
N ALA A 35 4.87 33.21 -0.21
CA ALA A 35 3.48 33.25 0.26
C ALA A 35 2.49 32.74 -0.79
N GLU A 36 2.65 33.17 -2.03
CA GLU A 36 1.81 32.71 -3.16
C GLU A 36 1.90 31.19 -3.35
N VAL A 37 3.11 30.62 -3.38
CA VAL A 37 3.31 29.16 -3.55
C VAL A 37 2.70 28.40 -2.37
N ALA A 38 2.88 28.90 -1.13
CA ALA A 38 2.30 28.30 0.06
C ALA A 38 0.76 28.30 -0.02
N ALA A 39 0.16 29.42 -0.43
CA ALA A 39 -1.30 29.53 -0.59
C ALA A 39 -1.84 28.55 -1.64
N GLN A 40 -1.21 28.47 -2.80
CA GLN A 40 -1.58 27.50 -3.86
C GLN A 40 -1.49 26.05 -3.39
N CYS A 41 -0.46 25.68 -2.61
CA CYS A 41 -0.33 24.35 -2.05
C CYS A 41 -1.44 24.06 -1.03
N LYS A 42 -1.70 24.99 -0.12
CA LYS A 42 -2.74 24.88 0.92
C LYS A 42 -4.13 24.75 0.27
N GLU A 43 -4.44 25.58 -0.71
CA GLU A 43 -5.70 25.51 -1.47
C GLU A 43 -5.88 24.16 -2.16
N TYR A 44 -4.81 23.62 -2.76
CA TYR A 44 -4.91 22.31 -3.41
C TYR A 44 -5.11 21.18 -2.40
N ILE A 45 -4.37 21.18 -1.28
CA ILE A 45 -4.46 20.17 -0.22
C ILE A 45 -5.85 20.20 0.44
N SER A 46 -6.48 21.39 0.61
CA SER A 46 -7.81 21.51 1.22
C SER A 46 -8.94 20.80 0.47
N LYS A 47 -8.71 20.43 -0.80
CA LYS A 47 -9.64 19.59 -1.59
C LYS A 47 -9.75 18.15 -1.06
N PHE A 48 -8.76 17.70 -0.29
CA PHE A 48 -8.69 16.36 0.29
C PHE A 48 -9.07 16.42 1.77
N LYS A 49 -10.35 16.14 2.09
CA LYS A 49 -10.95 16.29 3.44
C LYS A 49 -10.18 15.59 4.56
N ASP A 50 -9.51 14.49 4.24
CA ASP A 50 -8.80 13.66 5.20
C ASP A 50 -7.32 14.00 5.34
N LEU A 51 -6.81 14.99 4.58
CA LEU A 51 -5.40 15.35 4.56
C LEU A 51 -5.18 16.70 5.26
N GLN A 52 -4.48 16.69 6.39
CA GLN A 52 -4.18 17.87 7.20
C GLN A 52 -2.74 18.33 7.03
N ILE A 53 -2.52 19.63 6.88
CA ILE A 53 -1.19 20.24 6.97
C ILE A 53 -0.86 20.52 8.44
N LEU A 54 0.16 19.85 8.98
CA LEU A 54 0.60 20.05 10.36
C LEU A 54 1.41 21.34 10.52
N ASN A 55 2.28 21.63 9.55
CA ASN A 55 3.09 22.85 9.53
C ASN A 55 3.57 23.18 8.11
N THR A 56 4.04 24.40 7.91
CA THR A 56 4.62 24.89 6.66
C THR A 56 5.99 25.50 6.94
N PHE A 57 7.03 25.02 6.26
CA PHE A 57 8.41 25.52 6.38
C PHE A 57 8.88 26.10 5.06
N PHE A 58 9.59 27.21 5.16
CA PHE A 58 10.31 27.84 4.06
C PHE A 58 11.80 27.59 4.26
N ILE A 59 12.39 26.76 3.40
CA ILE A 59 13.73 26.23 3.62
C ILE A 59 14.69 26.56 2.47
N SER A 60 15.96 26.76 2.81
CA SER A 60 17.06 26.87 1.86
C SER A 60 18.31 26.19 2.41
N ILE A 61 19.06 25.51 1.54
CA ILE A 61 20.38 24.97 1.89
C ILE A 61 21.41 26.08 2.21
N LYS A 62 21.14 27.32 1.76
CA LYS A 62 21.96 28.50 2.07
C LYS A 62 21.61 29.17 3.40
N ASP A 63 20.50 28.74 4.02
CA ASP A 63 20.04 29.19 5.32
C ASP A 63 20.00 28.02 6.31
N PRO A 64 21.11 27.78 7.05
CA PRO A 64 21.17 26.69 8.03
C PRO A 64 20.12 26.79 9.13
N ALA A 65 19.66 28.00 9.49
CA ALA A 65 18.64 28.19 10.50
C ALA A 65 17.29 27.61 10.08
N SER A 66 16.89 27.80 8.84
CA SER A 66 15.65 27.21 8.29
C SER A 66 15.66 25.68 8.29
N ILE A 67 16.82 25.08 8.04
CA ILE A 67 16.99 23.62 8.11
C ILE A 67 16.95 23.13 9.56
N ALA A 68 17.59 23.87 10.48
CA ALA A 68 17.59 23.53 11.91
C ALA A 68 16.17 23.60 12.51
N GLU A 69 15.36 24.58 12.11
CA GLU A 69 13.96 24.71 12.53
C GLU A 69 13.14 23.49 12.09
N LEU A 70 13.21 23.11 10.82
CA LEU A 70 12.54 21.92 10.30
C LEU A 70 13.01 20.65 11.04
N LYS A 71 14.32 20.50 11.24
CA LYS A 71 14.89 19.35 11.93
C LYS A 71 14.38 19.25 13.37
N ASN A 72 14.40 20.35 14.11
CA ASN A 72 13.88 20.41 15.47
C ASN A 72 12.39 20.05 15.53
N TYR A 73 11.59 20.55 14.59
CA TYR A 73 10.18 20.20 14.50
C TYR A 73 10.00 18.69 14.27
N LEU A 74 10.73 18.09 13.34
CA LEU A 74 10.65 16.66 13.04
C LEU A 74 11.03 15.78 14.23
N PHE A 75 12.05 16.14 15.00
CA PHE A 75 12.46 15.40 16.22
C PHE A 75 11.42 15.47 17.34
N ASN A 76 10.58 16.49 17.37
CA ASN A 76 9.53 16.66 18.37
C ASN A 76 8.19 16.02 17.96
N ILE A 77 8.05 15.52 16.72
CA ILE A 77 6.85 14.79 16.30
C ILE A 77 6.84 13.43 16.99
N LYS A 78 5.78 13.17 17.75
CA LYS A 78 5.54 11.82 18.27
C LYS A 78 5.06 10.91 17.13
N PRO A 79 5.84 9.88 16.77
CA PRO A 79 5.40 8.95 15.74
C PRO A 79 4.12 8.23 16.20
N ALA A 80 3.18 8.04 15.30
CA ALA A 80 2.02 7.19 15.58
C ALA A 80 2.52 5.78 15.89
N GLN A 81 2.15 5.27 17.07
CA GLN A 81 2.44 3.88 17.42
C GLN A 81 1.67 2.98 16.45
N ARG A 82 2.38 2.30 15.58
CA ARG A 82 1.82 1.22 14.77
C ARG A 82 2.13 -0.08 15.49
N GLN A 83 1.10 -0.87 15.76
CA GLN A 83 1.29 -2.20 16.30
C GLN A 83 1.99 -3.05 15.23
N GLY A 84 3.24 -3.36 15.45
CA GLY A 84 4.01 -4.29 14.64
C GLY A 84 3.75 -5.70 15.16
N GLY A 85 2.81 -6.39 14.57
CA GLY A 85 2.46 -7.78 14.93
C GLY A 85 1.91 -8.53 13.73
N GLY A 86 1.72 -9.83 13.87
CA GLY A 86 0.98 -10.68 12.97
C GLY A 86 1.72 -11.19 11.74
N VAL A 87 0.96 -11.47 10.69
CA VAL A 87 1.45 -12.15 9.49
C VAL A 87 2.41 -11.26 8.71
N VAL A 88 3.61 -11.79 8.43
CA VAL A 88 4.58 -11.10 7.58
C VAL A 88 3.98 -10.74 6.25
N HIS A 89 4.07 -9.46 5.91
CA HIS A 89 3.70 -8.93 4.60
C HIS A 89 4.78 -7.98 4.10
N TYR A 90 5.59 -8.48 3.19
CA TYR A 90 6.77 -7.78 2.66
C TYR A 90 6.70 -7.73 1.13
N TYR A 91 6.72 -6.52 0.58
CA TYR A 91 6.83 -6.29 -0.86
C TYR A 91 8.28 -6.09 -1.28
N ILE A 92 8.74 -6.83 -2.28
CA ILE A 92 10.06 -6.65 -2.88
C ILE A 92 10.03 -5.40 -3.78
N ASP A 93 10.92 -4.43 -3.50
CA ASP A 93 11.11 -3.23 -4.32
C ASP A 93 12.24 -3.36 -5.32
N ARG A 94 13.37 -3.95 -4.88
CA ARG A 94 14.57 -4.14 -5.68
C ARG A 94 15.18 -5.50 -5.41
N VAL A 95 15.84 -6.04 -6.42
CA VAL A 95 16.61 -7.28 -6.33
C VAL A 95 17.97 -7.01 -6.94
N PHE A 96 19.05 -7.39 -6.24
CA PHE A 96 20.41 -7.28 -6.74
C PHE A 96 21.31 -8.33 -6.08
N SER A 97 22.49 -8.52 -6.64
CA SER A 97 23.50 -9.43 -6.08
C SER A 97 24.68 -8.64 -5.54
N LEU A 98 25.13 -9.02 -4.34
CA LEU A 98 26.35 -8.51 -3.74
C LEU A 98 27.37 -9.64 -3.58
N LYS A 99 28.63 -9.35 -3.97
CA LYS A 99 29.73 -10.31 -3.85
C LYS A 99 29.90 -10.71 -2.37
N GLY A 100 29.87 -12.02 -2.10
CA GLY A 100 29.98 -12.58 -0.75
C GLY A 100 28.66 -12.69 0.04
N LEU A 101 27.63 -11.89 -0.27
CA LEU A 101 26.34 -11.91 0.43
C LEU A 101 25.22 -12.62 -0.36
N GLY A 102 25.42 -12.81 -1.68
CA GLY A 102 24.45 -13.45 -2.55
C GLY A 102 23.31 -12.52 -2.98
N THR A 103 22.10 -13.03 -3.05
CA THR A 103 20.94 -12.29 -3.50
C THR A 103 20.37 -11.45 -2.37
N ILE A 104 20.30 -10.14 -2.60
CA ILE A 104 19.70 -9.16 -1.70
C ILE A 104 18.39 -8.65 -2.31
N VAL A 105 17.36 -8.58 -1.49
CA VAL A 105 16.12 -7.88 -1.80
C VAL A 105 15.93 -6.72 -0.85
N THR A 106 15.53 -5.57 -1.34
CA THR A 106 15.07 -4.46 -0.50
C THR A 106 13.58 -4.28 -0.70
N GLY A 107 12.89 -3.87 0.36
CA GLY A 107 11.45 -3.71 0.28
C GLY A 107 10.81 -3.14 1.54
N SER A 108 9.49 -3.10 1.53
CA SER A 108 8.69 -2.57 2.62
C SER A 108 8.06 -3.71 3.42
N LEU A 109 8.45 -3.85 4.67
CA LEU A 109 7.76 -4.70 5.64
C LEU A 109 6.54 -3.93 6.17
N ILE A 110 5.37 -4.31 5.68
CA ILE A 110 4.10 -3.62 5.98
C ILE A 110 3.48 -4.14 7.26
N ASN A 111 3.61 -5.46 7.50
CA ASN A 111 3.07 -6.13 8.67
C ASN A 111 3.99 -7.26 9.13
N GLY A 112 3.88 -7.64 10.41
CA GLY A 112 4.63 -8.72 11.02
C GLY A 112 6.08 -8.38 11.35
N ALA A 113 6.87 -9.41 11.59
CA ALA A 113 8.29 -9.30 11.88
C ALA A 113 9.08 -10.38 11.13
N ILE A 114 10.32 -10.05 10.75
CA ILE A 114 11.23 -10.95 10.03
C ILE A 114 12.51 -11.12 10.83
N SER A 115 12.86 -12.37 11.12
CA SER A 115 14.08 -12.75 11.83
C SER A 115 15.13 -13.36 10.89
N LYS A 116 16.38 -13.19 11.25
CA LYS A 116 17.47 -13.94 10.63
C LYS A 116 17.26 -15.45 10.87
N GLY A 117 17.47 -16.25 9.84
CA GLY A 117 17.33 -17.72 9.89
C GLY A 117 15.92 -18.24 9.64
N GLU A 118 14.90 -17.37 9.56
CA GLU A 118 13.55 -17.83 9.26
C GLU A 118 13.32 -18.11 7.77
N LYS A 119 12.23 -18.85 7.47
CA LYS A 119 11.77 -19.11 6.11
C LYS A 119 10.63 -18.18 5.74
N LEU A 120 10.79 -17.48 4.61
CA LEU A 120 9.75 -16.68 3.99
C LEU A 120 9.26 -17.35 2.70
N TYR A 121 7.96 -17.38 2.53
CA TYR A 121 7.30 -17.93 1.35
C TYR A 121 7.03 -16.82 0.33
N ASN A 122 7.53 -17.01 -0.89
CA ASN A 122 7.22 -16.15 -2.01
C ASN A 122 5.91 -16.64 -2.65
N CYS A 123 4.88 -15.81 -2.59
CA CYS A 123 3.55 -16.15 -3.08
C CYS A 123 3.53 -16.37 -4.59
N ASP A 124 4.25 -15.53 -5.33
CA ASP A 124 4.26 -15.56 -6.80
C ASP A 124 4.96 -16.79 -7.35
N LEU A 125 6.01 -17.26 -6.66
CA LEU A 125 6.79 -18.44 -7.07
C LEU A 125 6.30 -19.74 -6.44
N GLY A 126 5.48 -19.67 -5.39
CA GLY A 126 5.08 -20.86 -4.63
C GLY A 126 6.26 -21.53 -3.88
N LYS A 127 7.32 -20.78 -3.57
CA LYS A 127 8.59 -21.31 -3.04
C LYS A 127 9.01 -20.56 -1.78
N ALA A 128 9.65 -21.25 -0.85
CA ALA A 128 10.20 -20.65 0.36
C ALA A 128 11.70 -20.43 0.25
N PHE A 129 12.18 -19.34 0.86
CA PHE A 129 13.59 -18.95 0.93
C PHE A 129 14.00 -18.71 2.37
N ASN A 130 15.26 -19.07 2.72
CA ASN A 130 15.82 -18.78 4.03
C ASN A 130 16.39 -17.37 4.06
N VAL A 131 16.13 -16.65 5.14
CA VAL A 131 16.68 -15.31 5.43
C VAL A 131 18.07 -15.48 6.06
N LYS A 132 19.11 -15.13 5.32
CA LYS A 132 20.51 -15.21 5.78
C LYS A 132 20.90 -14.03 6.66
N SER A 133 20.46 -12.83 6.30
CA SER A 133 20.65 -11.61 7.09
C SER A 133 19.49 -10.65 6.90
N VAL A 134 19.32 -9.78 7.88
CA VAL A 134 18.32 -8.71 7.92
C VAL A 134 19.03 -7.40 8.23
N GLN A 135 18.74 -6.33 7.46
CA GLN A 135 19.29 -5.00 7.67
C GLN A 135 18.20 -3.95 7.67
N ILE A 136 18.32 -2.97 8.57
CA ILE A 136 17.52 -1.75 8.63
C ILE A 136 18.49 -0.57 8.65
N HIS A 137 18.32 0.39 7.75
CA HIS A 137 19.20 1.58 7.62
C HIS A 137 20.70 1.21 7.47
N ASP A 138 20.99 0.17 6.66
CA ASP A 138 22.33 -0.37 6.41
C ASP A 138 23.03 -1.01 7.63
N GLU A 139 22.27 -1.22 8.74
CA GLU A 139 22.75 -1.89 9.93
C GLU A 139 22.16 -3.29 10.06
N ASP A 140 23.01 -4.27 10.37
CA ASP A 140 22.58 -5.65 10.64
C ASP A 140 21.72 -5.72 11.91
N THR A 141 20.61 -6.43 11.82
CA THR A 141 19.73 -6.67 12.96
C THR A 141 19.26 -8.13 13.00
N PRO A 142 19.10 -8.73 14.18
CA PRO A 142 18.54 -10.07 14.28
C PRO A 142 17.05 -10.13 13.93
N LEU A 143 16.34 -8.98 14.06
CA LEU A 143 14.88 -8.87 13.89
C LEU A 143 14.51 -7.54 13.28
N ALA A 144 13.68 -7.55 12.23
CA ALA A 144 12.99 -6.39 11.71
C ALA A 144 11.51 -6.47 12.02
N GLN A 145 10.93 -5.38 12.52
CA GLN A 145 9.48 -5.25 12.79
C GLN A 145 8.85 -4.24 11.83
N ALA A 146 7.60 -4.48 11.45
CA ALA A 146 6.81 -3.52 10.67
C ALA A 146 6.41 -2.29 11.52
N PRO A 147 6.27 -1.11 10.89
CA PRO A 147 6.56 -0.81 9.50
C PRO A 147 8.03 -0.38 9.31
N ASN A 148 8.74 -1.03 8.42
CA ASN A 148 10.13 -0.66 8.13
C ASN A 148 10.49 -0.93 6.66
N ARG A 149 11.48 -0.19 6.15
CA ARG A 149 12.22 -0.61 4.97
C ARG A 149 13.32 -1.55 5.40
N VAL A 150 13.34 -2.73 4.78
CA VAL A 150 14.23 -3.82 5.20
C VAL A 150 14.99 -4.35 4.00
N ALA A 151 16.28 -4.60 4.15
CA ALA A 151 17.06 -5.39 3.23
C ALA A 151 17.21 -6.83 3.76
N LEU A 152 16.99 -7.81 2.90
CA LEU A 152 17.07 -9.23 3.25
C LEU A 152 18.07 -9.92 2.30
N SER A 153 19.02 -10.64 2.86
CA SER A 153 19.80 -11.63 2.09
C SER A 153 19.05 -12.97 2.10
N LEU A 154 18.81 -13.52 0.92
CA LEU A 154 18.05 -14.75 0.72
C LEU A 154 18.91 -15.84 0.06
N ASP A 155 18.57 -17.11 0.29
CA ASP A 155 19.15 -18.26 -0.40
C ASP A 155 18.54 -18.50 -1.79
N ALA A 156 18.19 -17.44 -2.48
CA ALA A 156 17.57 -17.44 -3.80
C ALA A 156 18.61 -17.11 -4.89
N LYS A 157 18.30 -17.46 -6.13
CA LYS A 157 18.98 -16.87 -7.28
C LYS A 157 18.37 -15.51 -7.60
N THR A 158 19.22 -14.54 -7.96
CA THR A 158 18.76 -13.18 -8.32
C THR A 158 17.74 -13.19 -9.46
N SER A 159 17.89 -14.11 -10.43
CA SER A 159 16.97 -14.28 -11.56
C SER A 159 15.59 -14.86 -11.20
N GLU A 160 15.43 -15.40 -10.00
CA GLU A 160 14.13 -15.94 -9.54
C GLU A 160 13.24 -14.85 -8.93
N LEU A 161 13.84 -13.75 -8.45
CA LEU A 161 13.14 -12.72 -7.69
C LEU A 161 12.94 -11.47 -8.54
N GLU A 162 11.76 -10.85 -8.39
CA GLU A 162 11.38 -9.65 -9.11
C GLU A 162 10.69 -8.63 -8.20
N LYS A 163 10.75 -7.37 -8.60
CA LYS A 163 9.97 -6.30 -7.99
C LYS A 163 8.48 -6.63 -8.02
N GLY A 164 7.79 -6.39 -6.92
CA GLY A 164 6.35 -6.61 -6.78
C GLY A 164 5.97 -7.98 -6.25
N GLN A 165 6.90 -8.92 -6.14
CA GLN A 165 6.64 -10.19 -5.47
C GLN A 165 6.46 -10.00 -3.96
N ILE A 166 5.68 -10.89 -3.35
CA ILE A 166 5.35 -10.83 -1.93
C ILE A 166 6.05 -11.97 -1.19
N LEU A 167 6.73 -11.60 -0.10
CA LEU A 167 7.23 -12.54 0.89
C LEU A 167 6.34 -12.52 2.13
N THR A 168 5.95 -13.72 2.60
CA THR A 168 5.07 -13.91 3.73
C THR A 168 5.30 -15.25 4.42
N LYS A 169 4.42 -15.66 5.32
CA LYS A 169 4.34 -17.02 5.84
C LYS A 169 3.46 -17.90 4.92
N LYS A 170 3.85 -19.17 4.76
CA LYS A 170 3.10 -20.10 3.92
C LYS A 170 1.65 -20.24 4.40
N GLY A 171 0.69 -20.19 3.46
CA GLY A 171 -0.72 -20.47 3.71
C GLY A 171 -1.60 -19.23 3.93
N PHE A 172 -1.03 -18.04 4.17
CA PHE A 172 -1.81 -16.84 4.47
C PHE A 172 -2.36 -16.11 3.24
N PHE A 173 -1.76 -16.30 2.07
CA PHE A 173 -2.24 -15.70 0.83
C PHE A 173 -2.53 -16.75 -0.24
N ARG A 174 -3.64 -16.56 -0.92
CA ARG A 174 -3.99 -17.21 -2.20
C ARG A 174 -4.08 -16.15 -3.28
N GLY A 175 -3.62 -16.48 -4.47
CA GLY A 175 -3.67 -15.58 -5.61
C GLY A 175 -5.00 -15.67 -6.35
N PHE A 176 -5.49 -14.52 -6.82
CA PHE A 176 -6.69 -14.39 -7.63
C PHE A 176 -6.47 -13.43 -8.79
N ASN A 177 -7.19 -13.64 -9.87
CA ASN A 177 -7.17 -12.76 -11.04
C ASN A 177 -8.34 -11.76 -11.04
N GLU A 178 -9.02 -11.61 -9.91
CA GLU A 178 -10.10 -10.65 -9.70
C GLU A 178 -10.08 -10.17 -8.25
N ALA A 179 -10.47 -8.91 -8.02
CA ALA A 179 -10.75 -8.38 -6.69
C ALA A 179 -11.84 -7.31 -6.78
N ASP A 180 -12.68 -7.24 -5.73
CA ASP A 180 -13.66 -6.16 -5.61
C ASP A 180 -13.13 -5.09 -4.66
N CYS A 181 -13.27 -3.83 -5.05
CA CYS A 181 -12.65 -2.69 -4.37
C CYS A 181 -13.61 -1.51 -4.24
N THR A 182 -13.37 -0.61 -3.29
CA THR A 182 -13.84 0.77 -3.41
C THR A 182 -12.94 1.52 -4.37
N PHE A 183 -13.46 2.52 -5.04
CA PHE A 183 -12.71 3.37 -5.96
C PHE A 183 -13.19 4.81 -5.87
N SER A 184 -12.25 5.73 -5.60
CA SER A 184 -12.43 7.18 -5.63
C SER A 184 -11.65 7.74 -6.81
N GLY A 185 -12.31 8.45 -7.71
CA GLY A 185 -11.73 9.04 -8.91
C GLY A 185 -12.58 8.78 -10.15
N GLU A 186 -11.99 9.07 -11.30
CA GLU A 186 -12.67 8.93 -12.60
C GLU A 186 -12.31 7.59 -13.24
N ILE A 187 -13.31 6.76 -13.44
CA ILE A 187 -13.16 5.46 -14.12
C ILE A 187 -14.45 5.12 -14.87
N SER A 188 -14.27 4.55 -16.05
CA SER A 188 -15.38 4.09 -16.90
C SER A 188 -15.54 2.56 -16.81
N HIS A 189 -16.75 2.08 -17.11
CA HIS A 189 -17.00 0.65 -17.18
C HIS A 189 -16.24 0.03 -18.37
N ASN A 190 -15.58 -1.11 -18.12
CA ASN A 190 -14.68 -1.80 -19.05
C ASN A 190 -13.37 -1.06 -19.39
N GLN A 191 -13.00 -0.05 -18.63
CA GLN A 191 -11.74 0.67 -18.83
C GLN A 191 -10.54 -0.20 -18.47
N ASP A 192 -9.51 -0.17 -19.33
CA ASP A 192 -8.22 -0.76 -19.04
C ASP A 192 -7.38 0.22 -18.21
N VAL A 193 -6.79 -0.28 -17.13
CA VAL A 193 -6.00 0.50 -16.18
C VAL A 193 -4.76 -0.27 -15.75
N LEU A 194 -3.75 0.46 -15.27
CA LEU A 194 -2.64 -0.13 -14.53
C LEU A 194 -2.96 -0.04 -13.03
N PHE A 195 -3.24 -1.19 -12.42
CA PHE A 195 -3.50 -1.32 -10.98
C PHE A 195 -2.19 -1.46 -10.23
N CYS A 196 -1.94 -0.56 -9.27
CA CYS A 196 -0.70 -0.48 -8.50
C CYS A 196 -0.98 -0.68 -7.01
N VAL A 197 -0.37 -1.68 -6.39
CA VAL A 197 -0.48 -2.01 -4.96
C VAL A 197 0.89 -2.38 -4.39
N GLY A 198 1.29 -1.77 -3.29
CA GLY A 198 2.67 -1.90 -2.80
C GLY A 198 3.67 -1.54 -3.90
N SER A 199 4.55 -2.47 -4.25
CA SER A 199 5.47 -2.35 -5.38
C SER A 199 5.04 -3.14 -6.62
N LYS A 200 3.90 -3.87 -6.56
CA LYS A 200 3.35 -4.69 -7.63
C LYS A 200 2.46 -3.88 -8.56
N GLN A 201 2.52 -4.20 -9.85
CA GLN A 201 1.68 -3.63 -10.89
C GLN A 201 1.09 -4.74 -11.76
N SER A 202 -0.18 -4.59 -12.15
CA SER A 202 -0.85 -5.45 -13.11
C SER A 202 -1.77 -4.61 -14.01
N ALA A 203 -1.78 -4.90 -15.29
CA ALA A 203 -2.88 -4.46 -16.13
C ALA A 203 -4.18 -5.09 -15.61
N ALA A 204 -5.24 -4.31 -15.64
CA ALA A 204 -6.55 -4.74 -15.16
C ALA A 204 -7.67 -4.07 -15.94
N LYS A 205 -8.78 -4.79 -16.08
CA LYS A 205 -10.04 -4.27 -16.60
C LYS A 205 -10.99 -3.93 -15.46
N ALA A 206 -11.46 -2.70 -15.42
CA ALA A 206 -12.36 -2.20 -14.39
C ALA A 206 -13.83 -2.42 -14.76
N LEU A 207 -14.58 -3.11 -13.90
CA LEU A 207 -16.02 -3.35 -14.05
C LEU A 207 -16.76 -2.62 -12.93
N ILE A 208 -17.44 -1.54 -13.23
CA ILE A 208 -18.24 -0.82 -12.23
C ILE A 208 -19.43 -1.69 -11.84
N LEU A 209 -19.52 -1.99 -10.54
CA LEU A 209 -20.60 -2.78 -9.96
C LEU A 209 -21.73 -1.88 -9.45
N LYS A 210 -21.38 -0.76 -8.79
CA LYS A 210 -22.32 0.18 -8.20
C LYS A 210 -21.65 1.51 -7.89
N GLU A 211 -22.40 2.61 -7.98
CA GLU A 211 -22.01 3.89 -7.41
C GLU A 211 -22.58 4.02 -5.99
N LEU A 212 -21.77 4.56 -5.08
CA LEU A 212 -22.12 4.75 -3.68
C LEU A 212 -22.64 6.20 -3.46
N PRO A 213 -23.48 6.44 -2.43
CA PRO A 213 -23.95 7.80 -2.10
C PRO A 213 -22.81 8.77 -1.77
N SER A 214 -21.65 8.27 -1.39
CA SER A 214 -20.42 9.08 -1.14
C SER A 214 -19.76 9.63 -2.41
N GLY A 215 -20.18 9.19 -3.59
CA GLY A 215 -19.51 9.44 -4.87
C GLY A 215 -18.39 8.44 -5.21
N GLU A 216 -18.05 7.54 -4.27
CA GLU A 216 -17.16 6.42 -4.55
C GLU A 216 -17.89 5.34 -5.38
N LYS A 217 -17.12 4.49 -6.03
CA LYS A 217 -17.65 3.36 -6.80
C LYS A 217 -17.21 2.04 -6.18
N LEU A 218 -18.06 1.03 -6.27
CA LEU A 218 -17.66 -0.37 -6.12
C LEU A 218 -17.24 -0.88 -7.50
N VAL A 219 -16.02 -1.34 -7.61
CA VAL A 219 -15.40 -1.79 -8.87
C VAL A 219 -14.81 -3.17 -8.67
N SER A 220 -15.11 -4.06 -9.60
CA SER A 220 -14.40 -5.35 -9.74
C SER A 220 -13.28 -5.17 -10.75
N PHE A 221 -12.05 -5.47 -10.36
CA PHE A 221 -10.89 -5.45 -11.24
C PHE A 221 -10.55 -6.87 -11.65
N LYS A 222 -10.48 -7.12 -12.98
CA LYS A 222 -9.96 -8.36 -13.54
C LYS A 222 -8.53 -8.15 -13.98
N PHE A 223 -7.61 -8.91 -13.41
CA PHE A 223 -6.16 -8.76 -13.59
C PHE A 223 -5.64 -9.73 -14.65
N ASP A 224 -4.65 -9.28 -15.43
CA ASP A 224 -3.93 -10.13 -16.37
C ASP A 224 -2.96 -11.08 -15.66
N LYS A 225 -2.50 -10.69 -14.45
CA LYS A 225 -1.61 -11.49 -13.61
C LYS A 225 -2.29 -11.82 -12.29
N THR A 226 -1.93 -12.96 -11.72
CA THR A 226 -2.38 -13.32 -10.37
C THR A 226 -1.92 -12.31 -9.34
N MET A 227 -2.85 -11.82 -8.53
CA MET A 227 -2.63 -10.87 -7.45
C MET A 227 -2.85 -11.52 -6.09
N PHE A 228 -2.02 -11.16 -5.12
CA PHE A 228 -2.08 -11.64 -3.73
C PHE A 228 -2.46 -10.47 -2.85
N LEU A 229 -3.70 -10.08 -2.90
CA LEU A 229 -4.25 -8.91 -2.20
C LEU A 229 -4.86 -9.30 -0.87
N LYS A 230 -5.04 -8.32 0.04
CA LYS A 230 -5.80 -8.50 1.28
C LYS A 230 -6.81 -7.37 1.49
N PHE A 231 -7.79 -7.63 2.36
CA PHE A 231 -8.78 -6.64 2.78
C PHE A 231 -8.12 -5.35 3.31
N GLY A 232 -8.64 -4.22 2.91
CA GLY A 232 -8.21 -2.89 3.36
C GLY A 232 -6.93 -2.38 2.71
N GLU A 233 -6.29 -3.17 1.84
CA GLU A 233 -5.05 -2.77 1.18
C GLU A 233 -5.28 -1.60 0.23
N PRO A 234 -4.48 -0.51 0.33
CA PRO A 234 -4.62 0.65 -0.55
C PRO A 234 -4.00 0.37 -1.91
N PHE A 235 -4.65 0.89 -2.94
CA PHE A 235 -4.13 0.83 -4.31
C PHE A 235 -4.39 2.14 -5.06
N VAL A 236 -3.66 2.31 -6.16
CA VAL A 236 -3.79 3.43 -7.09
C VAL A 236 -3.95 2.88 -8.49
N CYS A 237 -4.79 3.50 -9.30
CA CYS A 237 -4.94 3.18 -10.72
C CYS A 237 -4.40 4.30 -11.60
N LEU A 238 -3.67 3.90 -12.65
CA LEU A 238 -3.20 4.81 -13.70
C LEU A 238 -3.86 4.46 -15.04
N ALA A 239 -4.13 5.48 -15.82
CA ALA A 239 -4.46 5.36 -17.24
C ALA A 239 -3.65 6.42 -18.00
N ASN A 240 -3.07 6.06 -19.14
CA ASN A 240 -2.21 6.94 -19.94
C ASN A 240 -1.10 7.62 -19.09
N SER A 241 -0.47 6.84 -18.21
CA SER A 241 0.60 7.28 -17.29
C SER A 241 0.19 8.37 -16.29
N ARG A 242 -1.11 8.58 -16.05
CA ARG A 242 -1.65 9.54 -15.07
C ARG A 242 -2.47 8.80 -14.01
N VAL A 243 -2.43 9.30 -12.79
CA VAL A 243 -3.30 8.80 -11.71
C VAL A 243 -4.74 9.21 -11.98
N ILE A 244 -5.61 8.22 -12.15
CA ILE A 244 -7.06 8.43 -12.36
C ILE A 244 -7.88 8.23 -11.08
N GLY A 245 -7.29 7.61 -10.07
CA GLY A 245 -7.93 7.34 -8.78
C GLY A 245 -7.31 6.16 -8.07
N GLY A 246 -7.99 5.67 -7.06
CA GLY A 246 -7.58 4.53 -6.25
C GLY A 246 -8.61 4.23 -5.15
N GLY A 247 -8.26 3.34 -4.23
CA GLY A 247 -9.18 2.97 -3.16
C GLY A 247 -8.65 1.89 -2.25
N ARG A 248 -9.56 1.04 -1.77
CA ARG A 248 -9.26 -0.07 -0.87
C ARG A 248 -9.80 -1.37 -1.42
N VAL A 249 -9.02 -2.43 -1.29
CA VAL A 249 -9.48 -3.79 -1.57
C VAL A 249 -10.53 -4.17 -0.53
N LEU A 250 -11.70 -4.58 -0.96
CA LEU A 250 -12.78 -5.10 -0.10
C LEU A 250 -12.81 -6.62 -0.10
N ASN A 251 -12.82 -7.23 -1.27
CA ASN A 251 -12.91 -8.67 -1.44
C ASN A 251 -11.72 -9.15 -2.25
N ALA A 252 -10.69 -9.61 -1.54
CA ALA A 252 -9.44 -10.12 -2.12
C ALA A 252 -9.52 -11.60 -2.51
N VAL A 253 -10.51 -12.32 -1.99
CA VAL A 253 -10.73 -13.76 -2.21
C VAL A 253 -12.06 -13.93 -2.89
N VAL A 254 -12.05 -13.99 -4.21
CA VAL A 254 -13.29 -14.04 -5.01
C VAL A 254 -13.88 -15.45 -5.00
N GLU A 255 -15.10 -15.53 -4.48
CA GLU A 255 -15.92 -16.74 -4.45
C GLU A 255 -16.97 -16.68 -5.57
N PRO A 256 -17.39 -17.82 -6.15
CA PRO A 256 -18.43 -17.88 -7.17
C PRO A 256 -19.84 -17.68 -6.57
N LEU A 257 -20.02 -16.55 -5.87
CA LEU A 257 -21.29 -16.18 -5.26
C LEU A 257 -22.32 -15.70 -6.29
N LYS A 258 -23.59 -15.97 -6.03
CA LYS A 258 -24.68 -15.35 -6.80
C LYS A 258 -24.61 -13.82 -6.64
N LYS A 259 -25.00 -13.07 -7.68
CA LYS A 259 -24.94 -11.59 -7.72
C LYS A 259 -25.52 -10.93 -6.47
N GLN A 260 -26.63 -11.45 -5.95
CA GLN A 260 -27.31 -10.95 -4.77
C GLN A 260 -26.44 -11.14 -3.50
N SER A 261 -25.94 -12.35 -3.29
CA SER A 261 -25.06 -12.67 -2.14
C SER A 261 -23.74 -11.89 -2.20
N LYS A 262 -23.17 -11.72 -3.41
CA LYS A 262 -21.98 -10.86 -3.60
C LYS A 262 -22.26 -9.41 -3.21
N ALA A 263 -23.40 -8.85 -3.59
CA ALA A 263 -23.78 -7.47 -3.23
C ALA A 263 -23.94 -7.28 -1.71
N VAL A 264 -24.53 -8.25 -1.01
CA VAL A 264 -24.68 -8.24 0.45
C VAL A 264 -23.30 -8.36 1.12
N LEU A 265 -22.44 -9.28 0.66
CA LEU A 265 -21.08 -9.44 1.14
C LEU A 265 -20.28 -8.12 1.01
N LEU A 266 -20.27 -7.52 -0.17
CA LEU A 266 -19.53 -6.27 -0.39
C LEU A 266 -20.07 -5.12 0.48
N THR A 267 -21.38 -5.09 0.72
CA THR A 267 -21.97 -4.10 1.63
C THR A 267 -21.55 -4.32 3.07
N ALA A 268 -21.49 -5.58 3.52
CA ALA A 268 -21.01 -5.93 4.86
C ALA A 268 -19.52 -5.56 5.03
N LEU A 269 -18.69 -5.90 4.05
CA LEU A 269 -17.26 -5.58 4.05
C LEU A 269 -17.00 -4.06 4.05
N LEU A 270 -17.75 -3.30 3.25
CA LEU A 270 -17.68 -1.84 3.19
C LEU A 270 -17.97 -1.20 4.56
N LYS A 271 -18.98 -1.72 5.27
CA LYS A 271 -19.35 -1.28 6.62
C LYS A 271 -18.47 -1.89 7.72
N ARG A 272 -17.47 -2.72 7.38
CA ARG A 272 -16.66 -3.52 8.32
C ARG A 272 -17.52 -4.39 9.25
N ASN A 273 -18.71 -4.81 8.81
CA ASN A 273 -19.54 -5.79 9.51
C ASN A 273 -19.04 -7.21 9.18
N PHE A 274 -17.92 -7.58 9.80
CA PHE A 274 -17.26 -8.86 9.54
C PHE A 274 -18.09 -10.06 10.00
N THR A 275 -18.94 -9.88 11.01
CA THR A 275 -19.87 -10.93 11.46
C THR A 275 -20.84 -11.32 10.36
N GLU A 276 -21.44 -10.34 9.69
CA GLU A 276 -22.35 -10.58 8.57
C GLU A 276 -21.62 -11.15 7.35
N ALA A 277 -20.44 -10.60 7.02
CA ALA A 277 -19.61 -11.11 5.95
C ALA A 277 -19.23 -12.59 6.20
N PHE A 278 -18.86 -12.94 7.44
CA PHE A 278 -18.55 -14.31 7.83
C PHE A 278 -19.75 -15.24 7.68
N LYS A 279 -20.97 -14.84 8.11
CA LYS A 279 -22.20 -15.62 7.93
C LYS A 279 -22.48 -15.95 6.46
N ILE A 280 -22.33 -14.96 5.57
CA ILE A 280 -22.56 -15.14 4.13
C ILE A 280 -21.56 -16.16 3.57
N LEU A 281 -20.27 -16.02 3.91
CA LEU A 281 -19.22 -16.91 3.44
C LEU A 281 -19.36 -18.32 4.04
N SER A 282 -19.72 -18.45 5.32
CA SER A 282 -19.96 -19.75 5.98
C SER A 282 -21.12 -20.51 5.36
N GLY A 283 -22.18 -19.81 4.94
CA GLY A 283 -23.31 -20.44 4.22
C GLY A 283 -22.89 -20.98 2.85
N PHE A 284 -21.85 -20.43 2.24
CA PHE A 284 -21.30 -20.89 0.97
C PHE A 284 -20.30 -22.04 1.14
N HIS A 285 -19.47 -21.99 2.19
CA HIS A 285 -18.45 -23.00 2.50
C HIS A 285 -18.96 -24.02 3.53
N LYS A 286 -19.60 -25.10 3.08
CA LYS A 286 -20.18 -26.15 3.95
C LYS A 286 -19.19 -26.72 5.00
N HIS A 287 -17.91 -26.71 4.71
CA HIS A 287 -16.85 -27.22 5.59
C HIS A 287 -16.04 -26.10 6.28
N GLY A 288 -16.55 -24.86 6.22
CA GLY A 288 -15.83 -23.68 6.70
C GLY A 288 -14.68 -23.26 5.79
N PHE A 289 -14.04 -22.16 6.13
CA PHE A 289 -12.78 -21.70 5.51
C PHE A 289 -11.72 -21.55 6.60
N GLY A 290 -10.46 -21.90 6.24
CA GLY A 290 -9.37 -21.97 7.21
C GLY A 290 -9.09 -20.61 7.86
N LEU A 291 -8.64 -20.63 9.12
CA LEU A 291 -8.27 -19.45 9.90
C LEU A 291 -7.28 -18.53 9.16
N PHE A 292 -6.32 -19.12 8.44
CA PHE A 292 -5.36 -18.35 7.62
C PHE A 292 -6.01 -17.43 6.59
N SER A 293 -7.20 -17.78 6.08
CA SER A 293 -7.92 -16.94 5.13
C SER A 293 -8.55 -15.69 5.79
N ALA A 294 -8.69 -15.66 7.11
CA ALA A 294 -9.22 -14.51 7.83
C ALA A 294 -8.33 -13.27 7.67
N TYR A 295 -7.00 -13.45 7.66
CA TYR A 295 -6.06 -12.36 7.38
C TYR A 295 -6.30 -11.74 6.00
N GLN A 296 -6.41 -12.58 4.96
CA GLN A 296 -6.61 -12.08 3.60
C GLN A 296 -8.01 -11.50 3.37
N ARG A 297 -9.05 -12.12 3.96
CA ARG A 297 -10.46 -11.75 3.75
C ARG A 297 -10.92 -10.56 4.57
N PHE A 298 -10.38 -10.38 5.78
CA PHE A 298 -10.88 -9.41 6.77
C PHE A 298 -9.77 -8.53 7.35
N GLY A 299 -8.50 -8.81 7.06
CA GLY A 299 -7.36 -8.15 7.69
C GLY A 299 -7.17 -8.52 9.17
N MET A 300 -7.82 -9.59 9.63
CA MET A 300 -7.75 -10.08 11.00
C MET A 300 -6.68 -11.18 11.12
N GLU A 301 -6.05 -11.25 12.29
CA GLU A 301 -5.04 -12.24 12.68
C GLU A 301 -5.63 -13.29 13.59
#